data_6c1da77d8093f726805540488bac1bf0
#
_entry.id   6c1da77d8093f726805540488bac1bf0
#
_cell.length_a   1.000
_cell.length_b   1.000
_cell.length_c   1.000
_cell.angle_alpha   90.00
_cell.angle_beta   90.00
_cell.angle_gamma   90.00
#
_symmetry.space_group_name_H-M   'P 1'
#
loop_
_entity.id
_entity.type
_entity.pdbx_description
1 polymer ?
#
loop_
_entity_poly.entity_id
_entity_poly.type
_entity_poly.pdbx_seq_one_letter_code
_entity_poly.pdbx_strand_id
1 'polypeptide(L)'
;DAPINSVTGTATATSEIASLPYGGTDAADNSGILRYVRVQYSGGAADGQSENNGFSFYGVGSGTTVEYIQVFEGKDDGVEFFGGTVNVDFVSIVNAQDDSIDWTEGYSGMITNAHVSHGAAHDKGIEADGYNTDIGNNSSPLFWSKPTVTNLTIIGNGSATGNEAIRLRAGTQGLFTNVLIEGFAEGFDLDGDAGATSSNPTGSGVMSGDLSITDVTFTDVTLQVKNDTGEAFADTDLLSGIGNGTGTDFASWGAGWTVGN
;
A
#
# COMPACT_ATOMS: atom_id res chain seq x y z
N ASP A 1 18.99 1.65 9.47
CA ASP A 1 17.65 1.84 8.89
C ASP A 1 17.73 2.67 7.62
N ALA A 2 16.76 2.49 6.75
CA ALA A 2 16.60 3.24 5.52
C ALA A 2 15.97 4.63 5.76
N PRO A 3 16.08 5.54 4.78
CA PRO A 3 15.44 6.86 4.84
C PRO A 3 13.93 6.79 4.95
N ILE A 4 13.38 7.71 5.72
CA ILE A 4 11.94 7.94 5.86
C ILE A 4 11.62 9.41 5.73
N ASN A 5 10.37 9.70 5.39
CA ASN A 5 9.82 11.05 5.36
C ASN A 5 8.88 11.23 6.56
N SER A 6 9.27 11.91 7.59
CA SER A 6 8.50 11.98 8.84
C SER A 6 7.81 13.33 9.04
N VAL A 7 6.70 13.33 9.75
CA VAL A 7 5.95 14.55 10.11
C VAL A 7 6.73 15.52 11.00
N THR A 8 7.73 15.04 11.69
CA THR A 8 8.58 15.88 12.58
C THR A 8 9.64 16.65 11.81
N GLY A 9 9.81 16.40 10.52
CA GLY A 9 10.87 17.03 9.71
C GLY A 9 12.27 16.51 10.01
N THR A 10 12.37 15.34 10.62
CA THR A 10 13.64 14.65 10.90
C THR A 10 13.70 13.35 10.12
N ALA A 11 14.89 12.77 9.98
CA ALA A 11 15.05 11.46 9.33
C ALA A 11 14.66 10.29 10.25
N THR A 12 13.95 10.56 11.33
CA THR A 12 13.51 9.56 12.31
C THR A 12 12.10 9.83 12.77
N ALA A 13 11.36 8.74 13.04
CA ALA A 13 10.04 8.74 13.66
C ALA A 13 10.01 7.71 14.81
N THR A 14 8.85 7.53 15.40
CA THR A 14 8.63 6.50 16.43
C THR A 14 7.57 5.53 15.95
N SER A 15 7.79 4.24 16.21
CA SER A 15 6.82 3.20 15.88
C SER A 15 5.50 3.44 16.62
N GLU A 16 4.42 3.03 16.01
CA GLU A 16 3.07 3.16 16.53
C GLU A 16 2.92 2.50 17.90
N ILE A 17 3.41 1.29 18.03
CA ILE A 17 3.43 0.56 19.30
C ILE A 17 4.81 0.68 19.93
N ALA A 18 4.85 0.86 21.24
CA ALA A 18 6.05 1.00 22.07
C ALA A 18 6.89 2.26 21.77
N SER A 19 6.51 3.12 20.84
CA SER A 19 7.19 4.38 20.52
C SER A 19 8.72 4.24 20.35
N LEU A 20 9.16 3.19 19.68
CA LEU A 20 10.56 2.95 19.41
C LEU A 20 11.03 3.80 18.22
N PRO A 21 12.21 4.43 18.29
CA PRO A 21 12.71 5.25 17.19
C PRO A 21 13.11 4.37 16.00
N TYR A 22 12.80 4.84 14.79
CA TYR A 22 13.22 4.23 13.53
C TYR A 22 13.56 5.28 12.48
N GLY A 23 14.14 4.85 11.36
CA GLY A 23 14.57 5.69 10.26
C GLY A 23 16.07 5.97 10.31
N GLY A 24 16.66 6.20 9.16
CA GLY A 24 18.09 6.39 9.02
C GLY A 24 18.51 6.93 7.67
N THR A 25 19.65 6.52 7.18
CA THR A 25 20.25 7.07 5.95
C THR A 25 20.77 5.99 4.98
N ASP A 26 20.65 4.72 5.33
CA ASP A 26 21.12 3.62 4.50
C ASP A 26 19.96 2.94 3.78
N ALA A 27 19.68 3.35 2.56
CA ALA A 27 18.62 2.75 1.73
C ALA A 27 18.86 1.26 1.41
N ALA A 28 20.08 0.76 1.57
CA ALA A 28 20.44 -0.64 1.38
C ALA A 28 20.58 -1.43 2.70
N ASP A 29 20.10 -0.86 3.81
CA ASP A 29 20.09 -1.53 5.11
C ASP A 29 19.57 -2.96 5.00
N ASN A 30 20.19 -3.87 5.74
CA ASN A 30 19.87 -5.28 5.74
C ASN A 30 19.51 -5.75 7.14
N SER A 31 18.23 -5.92 7.39
CA SER A 31 17.67 -6.44 8.66
C SER A 31 17.49 -7.96 8.67
N GLY A 32 17.97 -8.68 7.65
CA GLY A 32 17.96 -10.13 7.61
C GLY A 32 17.04 -10.72 6.52
N ILE A 33 16.51 -11.91 6.79
CA ILE A 33 15.69 -12.67 5.84
C ILE A 33 14.40 -13.11 6.52
N LEU A 34 13.27 -12.76 5.90
CA LEU A 34 11.94 -13.21 6.26
C LEU A 34 11.36 -14.02 5.07
N ARG A 35 11.15 -15.32 5.25
CA ARG A 35 10.68 -16.17 4.17
C ARG A 35 9.77 -17.27 4.67
N TYR A 36 8.64 -17.51 3.98
CA TYR A 36 7.61 -18.48 4.34
C TYR A 36 7.09 -18.27 5.77
N VAL A 37 6.73 -17.01 6.06
CA VAL A 37 6.17 -16.63 7.36
C VAL A 37 4.69 -16.29 7.19
N ARG A 38 3.86 -16.86 8.06
CA ARG A 38 2.44 -16.52 8.13
C ARG A 38 2.09 -15.99 9.51
N VAL A 39 1.45 -14.84 9.54
CA VAL A 39 0.82 -14.26 10.72
C VAL A 39 -0.68 -14.50 10.62
N GLN A 40 -1.29 -14.97 11.70
CA GLN A 40 -2.73 -15.25 11.76
C GLN A 40 -3.33 -14.61 13.00
N TYR A 41 -4.55 -14.07 12.83
CA TYR A 41 -5.32 -13.51 13.93
C TYR A 41 -4.58 -12.41 14.71
N SER A 42 -3.79 -11.59 13.98
CA SER A 42 -3.17 -10.37 14.50
C SER A 42 -4.19 -9.23 14.64
N GLY A 43 -3.74 -8.02 14.91
CA GLY A 43 -4.60 -6.85 14.98
C GLY A 43 -5.24 -6.67 16.35
N GLY A 44 -4.60 -7.14 17.41
CA GLY A 44 -5.03 -6.84 18.76
C GLY A 44 -4.64 -5.42 19.14
N ALA A 45 -5.62 -4.58 19.52
CA ALA A 45 -5.35 -3.25 20.05
C ALA A 45 -4.42 -3.31 21.26
N ALA A 46 -3.30 -2.59 21.18
CA ALA A 46 -2.34 -2.49 22.27
C ALA A 46 -2.84 -1.53 23.37
N ASP A 47 -3.53 -0.50 22.93
CA ASP A 47 -4.26 0.44 23.79
C ASP A 47 -5.57 0.85 23.12
N GLY A 48 -6.25 1.75 23.23
CA GLY A 48 -7.49 2.06 22.49
C GLY A 48 -7.27 2.82 21.18
N GLN A 49 -6.01 2.96 20.72
CA GLN A 49 -5.66 3.82 19.60
C GLN A 49 -4.55 3.27 18.70
N SER A 50 -3.82 2.27 19.17
CA SER A 50 -2.71 1.65 18.43
C SER A 50 -2.99 0.16 18.27
N GLU A 51 -2.91 -0.33 17.08
CA GLU A 51 -3.21 -1.71 16.74
C GLU A 51 -1.97 -2.41 16.17
N ASN A 52 -2.02 -3.71 16.05
CA ASN A 52 -0.89 -4.51 15.56
C ASN A 52 -1.23 -5.03 14.17
N ASN A 53 -0.56 -4.56 13.17
CA ASN A 53 -0.62 -5.11 11.82
C ASN A 53 -0.21 -6.59 11.77
N GLY A 54 -0.43 -7.22 10.64
CA GLY A 54 0.20 -8.51 10.36
C GLY A 54 1.71 -8.39 10.31
N PHE A 55 2.21 -7.48 9.48
CA PHE A 55 3.62 -7.09 9.40
C PHE A 55 3.76 -5.58 9.34
N SER A 56 4.61 -5.00 10.17
CA SER A 56 4.98 -3.59 10.11
C SER A 56 6.47 -3.46 9.76
N PHE A 57 6.78 -2.73 8.70
CA PHE A 57 8.15 -2.47 8.23
C PHE A 57 8.54 -1.01 8.48
N TYR A 58 9.22 -0.77 9.58
CA TYR A 58 9.64 0.58 10.01
C TYR A 58 11.03 0.93 9.44
N GLY A 59 11.08 1.70 8.36
CA GLY A 59 12.32 2.16 7.75
C GLY A 59 13.26 1.03 7.33
N VAL A 60 12.73 -0.08 6.84
CA VAL A 60 13.52 -1.24 6.44
C VAL A 60 14.12 -1.01 5.05
N GLY A 61 15.39 -1.36 4.88
CA GLY A 61 16.14 -1.13 3.65
C GLY A 61 16.08 -2.28 2.64
N SER A 62 16.47 -1.97 1.40
CA SER A 62 16.40 -2.88 0.25
C SER A 62 17.37 -4.07 0.31
N GLY A 63 18.30 -4.09 1.23
CA GLY A 63 19.17 -5.24 1.50
C GLY A 63 18.48 -6.36 2.26
N THR A 64 17.30 -6.09 2.85
CA THR A 64 16.50 -7.08 3.57
C THR A 64 15.72 -7.94 2.57
N THR A 65 15.71 -9.25 2.80
CA THR A 65 14.92 -10.18 1.98
C THR A 65 13.57 -10.46 2.64
N VAL A 66 12.48 -10.17 1.95
CA VAL A 66 11.11 -10.50 2.39
C VAL A 66 10.39 -11.20 1.26
N GLU A 67 10.10 -12.48 1.44
CA GLU A 67 9.46 -13.30 0.40
C GLU A 67 8.50 -14.33 1.00
N TYR A 68 7.41 -14.62 0.29
CA TYR A 68 6.43 -15.62 0.69
C TYR A 68 5.89 -15.35 2.10
N ILE A 69 5.25 -14.20 2.26
CA ILE A 69 4.59 -13.82 3.50
C ILE A 69 3.07 -13.89 3.35
N GLN A 70 2.39 -14.33 4.38
CA GLN A 70 0.93 -14.33 4.42
C GLN A 70 0.41 -13.72 5.71
N VAL A 71 -0.63 -12.89 5.59
CA VAL A 71 -1.51 -12.51 6.69
C VAL A 71 -2.87 -13.16 6.48
N PHE A 72 -3.41 -13.76 7.53
CA PHE A 72 -4.70 -14.43 7.51
C PHE A 72 -5.54 -14.04 8.73
N GLU A 73 -6.74 -13.49 8.48
CA GLU A 73 -7.68 -13.08 9.54
C GLU A 73 -7.06 -12.04 10.52
N GLY A 74 -6.39 -11.00 9.98
CA GLY A 74 -5.94 -9.85 10.77
C GLY A 74 -7.12 -8.95 11.14
N LYS A 75 -7.05 -8.24 12.27
CA LYS A 75 -8.06 -7.25 12.68
C LYS A 75 -7.70 -5.83 12.28
N ASP A 76 -6.47 -5.64 11.94
CA ASP A 76 -5.83 -4.42 11.48
C ASP A 76 -5.21 -4.69 10.11
N ASP A 77 -4.28 -3.86 9.67
CA ASP A 77 -3.67 -4.04 8.36
C ASP A 77 -2.98 -5.39 8.17
N GLY A 78 -2.97 -5.82 6.94
CA GLY A 78 -2.19 -6.99 6.57
C GLY A 78 -0.70 -6.70 6.64
N VAL A 79 -0.22 -5.76 5.84
CA VAL A 79 1.20 -5.35 5.79
C VAL A 79 1.26 -3.84 5.68
N GLU A 80 2.00 -3.19 6.59
CA GLU A 80 2.19 -1.75 6.55
C GLU A 80 3.68 -1.37 6.45
N PHE A 81 3.97 -0.37 5.60
CA PHE A 81 5.31 0.15 5.34
C PHE A 81 5.42 1.61 5.81
N PHE A 82 6.18 1.81 6.86
CA PHE A 82 6.50 3.14 7.41
C PHE A 82 7.81 3.65 6.81
N GLY A 83 7.77 4.15 5.58
CA GLY A 83 8.97 4.57 4.85
C GLY A 83 9.89 3.41 4.47
N GLY A 84 11.13 3.74 4.16
CA GLY A 84 12.13 2.74 3.77
C GLY A 84 12.03 2.29 2.32
N THR A 85 12.80 1.27 2.00
CA THR A 85 13.03 0.81 0.61
C THR A 85 12.96 -0.71 0.48
N VAL A 86 12.42 -1.42 1.47
CA VAL A 86 12.32 -2.88 1.46
C VAL A 86 11.50 -3.37 0.27
N ASN A 87 11.98 -4.44 -0.36
CA ASN A 87 11.25 -5.12 -1.42
C ASN A 87 10.56 -6.36 -0.86
N VAL A 88 9.31 -6.56 -1.24
CA VAL A 88 8.53 -7.73 -0.81
C VAL A 88 8.00 -8.47 -2.03
N ASP A 89 8.20 -9.79 -2.06
CA ASP A 89 7.75 -10.66 -3.15
C ASP A 89 6.89 -11.81 -2.62
N PHE A 90 5.85 -12.18 -3.36
CA PHE A 90 4.88 -13.22 -3.00
C PHE A 90 4.15 -12.93 -1.68
N VAL A 91 3.25 -11.95 -1.74
CA VAL A 91 2.44 -11.49 -0.61
C VAL A 91 1.02 -12.01 -0.74
N SER A 92 0.53 -12.72 0.26
CA SER A 92 -0.88 -13.14 0.35
C SER A 92 -1.54 -12.52 1.57
N ILE A 93 -2.63 -11.79 1.36
CA ILE A 93 -3.42 -11.20 2.46
C ILE A 93 -4.86 -11.65 2.31
N VAL A 94 -5.37 -12.28 3.34
CA VAL A 94 -6.71 -12.85 3.38
C VAL A 94 -7.43 -12.38 4.62
N ASN A 95 -8.53 -11.68 4.42
CA ASN A 95 -9.40 -11.21 5.49
C ASN A 95 -8.69 -10.30 6.52
N ALA A 96 -7.88 -9.34 6.08
CA ALA A 96 -7.53 -8.18 6.91
C ALA A 96 -8.80 -7.35 7.12
N GLN A 97 -9.04 -6.84 8.34
CA GLN A 97 -10.27 -6.12 8.68
C GLN A 97 -10.15 -4.61 8.51
N ASP A 98 -8.96 -4.09 8.45
CA ASP A 98 -8.64 -2.75 7.96
C ASP A 98 -8.01 -2.88 6.57
N ASP A 99 -6.92 -2.23 6.25
CA ASP A 99 -6.34 -2.26 4.94
C ASP A 99 -5.49 -3.54 4.71
N SER A 100 -5.48 -4.03 3.48
CA SER A 100 -4.66 -5.23 3.23
C SER A 100 -3.20 -4.87 3.09
N ILE A 101 -2.89 -3.81 2.34
CA ILE A 101 -1.55 -3.26 2.21
C ILE A 101 -1.63 -1.76 2.49
N ASP A 102 -0.82 -1.26 3.39
CA ASP A 102 -0.69 0.16 3.65
C ASP A 102 0.76 0.63 3.47
N TRP A 103 0.94 1.87 3.06
CA TRP A 103 2.23 2.53 3.11
C TRP A 103 2.13 4.04 3.36
N THR A 104 3.10 4.52 4.08
CA THR A 104 3.24 5.92 4.44
C THR A 104 4.72 6.33 4.54
N GLU A 105 5.01 7.51 5.03
CA GLU A 105 6.33 7.99 5.43
C GLU A 105 7.42 7.89 4.34
N GLY A 106 7.03 8.01 3.07
CA GLY A 106 7.98 8.01 1.96
C GLY A 106 8.46 6.62 1.53
N TYR A 107 7.66 5.58 1.71
CA TYR A 107 7.99 4.24 1.23
C TYR A 107 8.27 4.22 -0.27
N SER A 108 9.38 3.60 -0.67
CA SER A 108 9.83 3.57 -2.08
C SER A 108 10.42 2.23 -2.51
N GLY A 109 10.00 1.14 -1.87
CA GLY A 109 10.39 -0.22 -2.26
C GLY A 109 9.56 -0.79 -3.41
N MET A 110 9.67 -2.11 -3.60
CA MET A 110 8.89 -2.86 -4.57
C MET A 110 7.98 -3.87 -3.88
N ILE A 111 6.74 -3.98 -4.38
CA ILE A 111 5.79 -5.03 -4.01
C ILE A 111 5.52 -5.83 -5.28
N THR A 112 5.89 -7.11 -5.27
CA THR A 112 5.76 -7.96 -6.45
C THR A 112 4.95 -9.21 -6.09
N ASN A 113 4.08 -9.64 -7.02
CA ASN A 113 3.24 -10.83 -6.83
C ASN A 113 2.39 -10.79 -5.55
N ALA A 114 1.52 -9.78 -5.46
CA ALA A 114 0.60 -9.63 -4.34
C ALA A 114 -0.80 -10.16 -4.67
N HIS A 115 -1.38 -10.91 -3.75
CA HIS A 115 -2.75 -11.42 -3.81
C HIS A 115 -3.51 -11.04 -2.54
N VAL A 116 -4.56 -10.25 -2.71
CA VAL A 116 -5.45 -9.78 -1.66
C VAL A 116 -6.83 -10.39 -1.87
N SER A 117 -7.42 -10.92 -0.81
CA SER A 117 -8.81 -11.41 -0.80
C SER A 117 -9.52 -10.89 0.45
N HIS A 118 -10.54 -10.08 0.24
CA HIS A 118 -11.30 -9.47 1.33
C HIS A 118 -12.31 -10.42 1.97
N GLY A 119 -12.40 -10.36 3.29
CA GLY A 119 -13.46 -10.97 4.08
C GLY A 119 -14.69 -10.08 4.20
N ALA A 120 -15.58 -10.43 5.14
CA ALA A 120 -16.80 -9.67 5.38
C ALA A 120 -16.56 -8.31 6.06
N ALA A 121 -15.50 -8.21 6.85
CA ALA A 121 -15.01 -6.96 7.42
C ALA A 121 -13.68 -6.64 6.70
N HIS A 122 -13.60 -5.48 6.14
CA HIS A 122 -12.41 -4.99 5.44
C HIS A 122 -12.56 -3.49 5.22
N ASP A 123 -11.47 -2.81 4.99
CA ASP A 123 -11.51 -1.46 4.42
C ASP A 123 -10.97 -1.52 2.98
N LYS A 124 -9.72 -1.24 2.69
CA LYS A 124 -9.21 -1.19 1.32
C LYS A 124 -8.26 -2.36 0.99
N GLY A 125 -8.09 -2.63 -0.28
CA GLY A 125 -7.03 -3.51 -0.76
C GLY A 125 -5.65 -2.87 -0.62
N ILE A 126 -5.57 -1.56 -0.89
CA ILE A 126 -4.41 -0.71 -0.59
C ILE A 126 -4.88 0.63 -0.08
N GLU A 127 -4.38 1.10 1.06
CA GLU A 127 -4.33 2.50 1.44
C GLU A 127 -2.92 3.03 1.22
N ALA A 128 -2.80 4.23 0.68
CA ALA A 128 -1.51 4.72 0.20
C ALA A 128 -1.31 6.18 0.52
N ASP A 129 -0.40 6.45 1.45
CA ASP A 129 -0.03 7.80 1.85
C ASP A 129 1.37 8.17 1.36
N GLY A 130 1.50 9.38 0.83
CA GLY A 130 2.80 9.93 0.45
C GLY A 130 3.69 10.20 1.64
N TYR A 131 3.06 10.61 2.71
CA TYR A 131 3.63 10.86 4.03
C TYR A 131 2.51 10.65 5.05
N ASN A 132 2.83 10.65 6.33
CA ASN A 132 1.79 10.61 7.35
C ASN A 132 0.80 11.76 7.15
N THR A 133 -0.48 11.48 7.18
CA THR A 133 -1.58 12.41 6.92
C THR A 133 -1.68 13.56 7.90
N ASP A 134 -0.97 13.52 8.99
CA ASP A 134 -0.90 14.58 9.99
C ASP A 134 -0.18 15.83 9.46
N ILE A 135 -0.72 16.41 8.42
CA ILE A 135 -0.51 17.80 8.04
C ILE A 135 0.93 18.20 7.75
N GLY A 136 1.26 18.30 6.51
CA GLY A 136 2.40 19.09 6.09
C GLY A 136 3.70 18.43 6.46
N ASN A 137 3.98 17.35 5.81
CA ASN A 137 5.25 16.71 5.86
C ASN A 137 6.39 17.74 5.79
N ASN A 138 7.28 17.70 6.75
CA ASN A 138 8.34 18.68 6.91
C ASN A 138 9.74 18.05 6.87
N SER A 139 9.87 16.77 6.50
CA SER A 139 11.18 16.15 6.41
C SER A 139 12.06 16.83 5.37
N SER A 140 13.35 16.72 5.57
CA SER A 140 14.32 17.31 4.65
C SER A 140 15.39 16.24 4.32
N PRO A 141 15.57 15.87 3.04
CA PRO A 141 14.77 16.34 1.91
C PRO A 141 13.33 15.77 1.95
N LEU A 142 12.40 16.60 1.53
CA LEU A 142 11.00 16.19 1.39
C LEU A 142 10.86 15.22 0.21
N PHE A 143 10.26 14.06 0.45
CA PHE A 143 9.93 13.10 -0.59
C PHE A 143 8.63 12.35 -0.26
N TRP A 144 7.91 11.97 -1.28
CA TRP A 144 6.66 11.25 -1.20
C TRP A 144 6.89 9.75 -1.36
N SER A 145 5.99 8.93 -0.81
CA SER A 145 5.99 7.51 -1.12
C SER A 145 5.86 7.31 -2.63
N LYS A 146 6.68 6.43 -3.18
CA LYS A 146 6.67 6.09 -4.60
C LYS A 146 7.12 4.63 -4.81
N PRO A 147 6.36 3.65 -4.35
CA PRO A 147 6.69 2.25 -4.60
C PRO A 147 6.47 1.86 -6.05
N THR A 148 7.04 0.71 -6.42
CA THR A 148 6.69 -0.01 -7.63
C THR A 148 5.88 -1.24 -7.26
N VAL A 149 4.68 -1.39 -7.82
CA VAL A 149 3.79 -2.52 -7.57
C VAL A 149 3.59 -3.31 -8.87
N THR A 150 3.91 -4.59 -8.86
CA THR A 150 3.84 -5.43 -10.06
C THR A 150 3.13 -6.75 -9.78
N ASN A 151 2.26 -7.19 -10.69
CA ASN A 151 1.46 -8.40 -10.56
C ASN A 151 0.60 -8.38 -9.28
N LEU A 152 -0.37 -7.49 -9.26
CA LEU A 152 -1.28 -7.30 -8.14
C LEU A 152 -2.67 -7.84 -8.48
N THR A 153 -3.24 -8.66 -7.62
CA THR A 153 -4.65 -9.07 -7.66
C THR A 153 -5.33 -8.65 -6.37
N ILE A 154 -6.46 -7.94 -6.48
CA ILE A 154 -7.31 -7.56 -5.34
C ILE A 154 -8.73 -8.05 -5.62
N ILE A 155 -9.25 -8.89 -4.74
CA ILE A 155 -10.59 -9.47 -4.82
C ILE A 155 -11.42 -8.96 -3.64
N GLY A 156 -12.45 -8.21 -3.95
CA GLY A 156 -13.42 -7.67 -2.99
C GLY A 156 -14.71 -8.49 -2.95
N ASN A 157 -15.74 -7.91 -2.36
CA ASN A 157 -17.02 -8.56 -2.08
C ASN A 157 -18.17 -8.14 -3.02
N GLY A 158 -17.84 -7.56 -4.17
CA GLY A 158 -18.79 -7.09 -5.18
C GLY A 158 -18.96 -5.57 -5.20
N SER A 159 -19.22 -5.02 -6.35
CA SER A 159 -19.33 -3.57 -6.58
C SER A 159 -20.46 -2.88 -5.79
N ALA A 160 -21.37 -3.64 -5.24
CA ALA A 160 -22.45 -3.12 -4.41
C ALA A 160 -22.06 -2.86 -2.94
N THR A 161 -20.84 -3.21 -2.53
CA THR A 161 -20.39 -3.07 -1.13
C THR A 161 -20.00 -1.65 -0.75
N GLY A 162 -19.72 -0.79 -1.74
CA GLY A 162 -19.43 0.63 -1.54
C GLY A 162 -18.00 0.95 -1.14
N ASN A 163 -17.07 -0.01 -1.23
CA ASN A 163 -15.66 0.19 -0.88
C ASN A 163 -14.82 0.44 -2.13
N GLU A 164 -13.69 1.10 -1.93
CA GLU A 164 -12.62 1.27 -2.91
C GLU A 164 -11.56 0.17 -2.81
N ALA A 165 -11.01 -0.23 -3.95
CA ALA A 165 -9.94 -1.22 -3.98
C ALA A 165 -8.59 -0.60 -3.58
N ILE A 166 -8.29 0.60 -4.08
CA ILE A 166 -7.02 1.29 -3.84
C ILE A 166 -7.30 2.76 -3.60
N ARG A 167 -6.90 3.25 -2.43
CA ARG A 167 -6.96 4.66 -2.06
C ARG A 167 -5.57 5.28 -2.11
N LEU A 168 -5.46 6.39 -2.83
CA LEU A 168 -4.20 7.12 -3.05
C LEU A 168 -4.36 8.55 -2.56
N ARG A 169 -3.63 8.92 -1.51
CA ARG A 169 -3.79 10.24 -0.87
C ARG A 169 -2.46 10.80 -0.36
N ALA A 170 -2.50 11.93 0.30
CA ALA A 170 -1.36 12.56 0.99
C ALA A 170 -0.09 12.66 0.11
N GLY A 171 -0.25 12.86 -1.18
CA GLY A 171 0.86 13.02 -2.11
C GLY A 171 1.52 11.72 -2.53
N THR A 172 0.93 10.57 -2.27
CA THR A 172 1.53 9.32 -2.75
C THR A 172 1.68 9.32 -4.26
N GLN A 173 2.77 8.78 -4.70
CA GLN A 173 3.09 8.42 -6.07
C GLN A 173 3.23 6.90 -6.15
N GLY A 174 3.46 6.35 -7.33
CA GLY A 174 3.67 4.92 -7.49
C GLY A 174 3.53 4.46 -8.93
N LEU A 175 4.22 3.39 -9.26
CA LEU A 175 4.17 2.77 -10.58
C LEU A 175 3.55 1.38 -10.45
N PHE A 176 2.33 1.23 -10.97
CA PHE A 176 1.62 -0.05 -10.94
C PHE A 176 1.67 -0.70 -12.31
N THR A 177 1.93 -2.01 -12.35
CA THR A 177 1.95 -2.77 -13.60
C THR A 177 1.31 -4.13 -13.41
N ASN A 178 0.46 -4.53 -14.34
CA ASN A 178 -0.24 -5.81 -14.34
C ASN A 178 -1.15 -6.00 -13.12
N VAL A 179 -2.25 -5.25 -13.09
CA VAL A 179 -3.19 -5.18 -11.97
C VAL A 179 -4.53 -5.80 -12.35
N LEU A 180 -5.08 -6.65 -11.49
CA LEU A 180 -6.45 -7.17 -11.57
C LEU A 180 -7.22 -6.72 -10.33
N ILE A 181 -8.33 -6.01 -10.54
CA ILE A 181 -9.26 -5.56 -9.49
C ILE A 181 -10.63 -6.16 -9.77
N GLU A 182 -11.19 -6.84 -8.78
CA GLU A 182 -12.50 -7.47 -8.89
C GLU A 182 -13.38 -7.18 -7.67
N GLY A 183 -14.62 -6.76 -7.91
CA GLY A 183 -15.64 -6.69 -6.88
C GLY A 183 -15.59 -5.46 -5.97
N PHE A 184 -15.46 -4.25 -6.52
CA PHE A 184 -15.45 -2.98 -5.77
C PHE A 184 -16.36 -1.92 -6.36
N ALA A 185 -16.83 -0.98 -5.53
CA ALA A 185 -17.53 0.20 -6.03
C ALA A 185 -16.57 1.12 -6.80
N GLU A 186 -15.34 1.29 -6.30
CA GLU A 186 -14.30 2.14 -6.87
C GLU A 186 -13.00 1.34 -7.05
N GLY A 187 -12.36 1.50 -8.21
CA GLY A 187 -11.07 0.85 -8.49
C GLY A 187 -9.92 1.62 -7.84
N PHE A 188 -9.70 2.85 -8.28
CA PHE A 188 -8.73 3.77 -7.72
C PHE A 188 -9.46 5.02 -7.24
N ASP A 189 -9.34 5.33 -5.95
CA ASP A 189 -9.81 6.57 -5.34
C ASP A 189 -8.59 7.46 -5.06
N LEU A 190 -8.51 8.62 -5.71
CA LEU A 190 -7.46 9.60 -5.52
C LEU A 190 -7.99 10.77 -4.72
N ASP A 191 -7.55 10.85 -3.47
CA ASP A 191 -7.98 11.89 -2.55
C ASP A 191 -7.05 13.11 -2.55
N GLY A 192 -7.67 14.26 -2.35
CA GLY A 192 -7.01 15.45 -1.85
C GLY A 192 -6.89 15.39 -0.34
N ASP A 193 -5.80 15.90 0.22
CA ASP A 193 -5.67 16.02 1.66
C ASP A 193 -6.70 17.03 2.19
N ALA A 194 -7.72 16.56 2.86
CA ALA A 194 -8.71 17.43 3.46
C ALA A 194 -8.03 18.36 4.47
N GLY A 195 -8.01 19.66 4.15
CA GLY A 195 -7.38 20.68 4.98
C GLY A 195 -5.88 20.89 4.76
N ALA A 196 -5.27 20.18 3.85
CA ALA A 196 -3.92 20.53 3.40
C ALA A 196 -3.92 21.89 2.75
N THR A 197 -3.12 22.77 3.27
CA THR A 197 -2.96 24.13 2.72
C THR A 197 -1.97 24.18 1.57
N SER A 198 -1.30 23.08 1.34
CA SER A 198 -0.26 22.95 0.33
C SER A 198 -0.63 21.82 -0.60
N SER A 199 -0.52 22.07 -1.85
CA SER A 199 -0.44 21.10 -2.92
C SER A 199 -0.38 19.64 -2.46
N ASN A 200 -1.51 18.96 -2.50
CA ASN A 200 -1.48 17.51 -2.53
C ASN A 200 -0.88 17.07 -3.87
N PRO A 201 0.30 16.50 -3.92
CA PRO A 201 0.95 16.14 -5.17
C PRO A 201 0.41 14.85 -5.81
N THR A 202 -0.58 14.17 -5.25
CA THR A 202 -1.14 12.93 -5.83
C THR A 202 -1.64 13.17 -7.25
N GLY A 203 -2.51 14.16 -7.45
CA GLY A 203 -2.97 14.54 -8.79
C GLY A 203 -1.85 15.08 -9.67
N SER A 204 -0.93 15.85 -9.11
CA SER A 204 0.27 16.31 -9.84
C SER A 204 1.18 15.16 -10.23
N GLY A 205 1.24 14.11 -9.44
CA GLY A 205 1.95 12.86 -9.74
C GLY A 205 1.40 12.17 -11.00
N VAL A 206 0.08 12.16 -11.17
CA VAL A 206 -0.56 11.68 -12.41
C VAL A 206 -0.09 12.52 -13.61
N MET A 207 -0.15 13.83 -13.49
CA MET A 207 0.22 14.75 -14.57
C MET A 207 1.70 14.68 -14.95
N SER A 208 2.58 14.35 -14.02
CA SER A 208 4.01 14.16 -14.28
C SER A 208 4.40 12.75 -14.70
N GLY A 209 3.50 11.77 -14.58
CA GLY A 209 3.78 10.35 -14.80
C GLY A 209 4.50 9.67 -13.63
N ASP A 210 4.56 10.33 -12.48
CA ASP A 210 5.10 9.74 -11.23
C ASP A 210 4.10 8.83 -10.53
N LEU A 211 2.82 8.93 -10.88
CA LEU A 211 1.75 8.01 -10.51
C LEU A 211 1.11 7.49 -11.79
N SER A 212 1.22 6.19 -12.04
CA SER A 212 0.67 5.57 -13.26
C SER A 212 0.34 4.10 -13.06
N ILE A 213 -0.68 3.64 -13.78
CA ILE A 213 -1.13 2.25 -13.78
C ILE A 213 -1.11 1.73 -15.22
N THR A 214 -0.33 0.69 -15.47
CA THR A 214 -0.18 0.06 -16.78
C THR A 214 -0.68 -1.38 -16.74
N ASP A 215 -1.43 -1.80 -17.76
CA ASP A 215 -2.03 -3.12 -17.87
C ASP A 215 -2.93 -3.45 -16.66
N VAL A 216 -4.11 -2.84 -16.63
CA VAL A 216 -5.10 -3.04 -15.57
C VAL A 216 -6.37 -3.67 -16.12
N THR A 217 -6.96 -4.59 -15.37
CA THR A 217 -8.29 -5.16 -15.66
C THR A 217 -9.21 -4.95 -14.47
N PHE A 218 -10.44 -4.52 -14.76
CA PHE A 218 -11.52 -4.33 -13.79
C PHE A 218 -12.62 -5.33 -14.07
N THR A 219 -13.04 -6.08 -13.06
CA THR A 219 -14.17 -7.00 -13.10
C THR A 219 -15.15 -6.63 -12.00
N ASP A 220 -16.42 -6.42 -12.31
CA ASP A 220 -17.42 -5.97 -11.34
C ASP A 220 -16.93 -4.75 -10.52
N VAL A 221 -16.49 -3.71 -11.22
CA VAL A 221 -16.08 -2.42 -10.64
C VAL A 221 -16.96 -1.31 -11.23
N THR A 222 -17.62 -0.54 -10.37
CA THR A 222 -18.59 0.47 -10.82
C THR A 222 -17.91 1.71 -11.38
N LEU A 223 -16.89 2.22 -10.70
CA LEU A 223 -16.10 3.40 -11.10
C LEU A 223 -14.61 3.03 -11.12
N GLN A 224 -13.98 3.16 -12.28
CA GLN A 224 -12.57 2.78 -12.41
C GLN A 224 -11.62 3.74 -11.71
N VAL A 225 -11.89 5.06 -11.82
CA VAL A 225 -11.11 6.12 -11.19
C VAL A 225 -12.05 7.15 -10.61
N LYS A 226 -11.86 7.49 -9.35
CA LYS A 226 -12.45 8.64 -8.68
C LYS A 226 -11.36 9.66 -8.41
N ASN A 227 -11.59 10.91 -8.80
CA ASN A 227 -10.60 11.97 -8.65
C ASN A 227 -11.14 13.09 -7.76
N ASP A 228 -10.73 13.07 -6.52
CA ASP A 228 -11.03 14.10 -5.51
C ASP A 228 -9.78 14.94 -5.16
N THR A 229 -8.71 14.86 -5.96
CA THR A 229 -7.45 15.59 -5.70
C THR A 229 -7.54 17.09 -5.92
N GLY A 230 -8.54 17.54 -6.69
CA GLY A 230 -8.64 18.92 -7.14
C GLY A 230 -7.81 19.25 -8.39
N GLU A 231 -6.94 18.34 -8.84
CA GLU A 231 -6.22 18.46 -10.11
C GLU A 231 -7.06 17.90 -11.25
N ALA A 232 -6.99 18.53 -12.40
CA ALA A 232 -7.74 18.09 -13.58
C ALA A 232 -6.89 17.16 -14.46
N PHE A 233 -7.22 15.90 -14.49
CA PHE A 233 -6.65 14.92 -15.40
C PHE A 233 -7.74 13.97 -15.94
N ALA A 234 -7.49 13.32 -17.05
CA ALA A 234 -8.37 12.27 -17.59
C ALA A 234 -7.91 10.89 -17.06
N ASP A 235 -8.82 9.93 -16.99
CA ASP A 235 -8.47 8.55 -16.58
C ASP A 235 -7.32 7.98 -17.41
N THR A 236 -7.20 8.38 -18.68
CA THR A 236 -6.12 7.97 -19.58
C THR A 236 -4.75 8.59 -19.25
N ASP A 237 -4.71 9.60 -18.42
CA ASP A 237 -3.43 10.14 -17.91
C ASP A 237 -2.89 9.26 -16.77
N LEU A 238 -3.77 8.56 -16.06
CA LEU A 238 -3.46 7.62 -15.00
C LEU A 238 -3.36 6.17 -15.52
N LEU A 239 -4.35 5.74 -16.32
CA LEU A 239 -4.52 4.33 -16.74
C LEU A 239 -4.07 4.11 -18.18
N SER A 240 -3.35 3.02 -18.41
CA SER A 240 -3.01 2.53 -19.76
C SER A 240 -3.15 1.00 -19.82
N GLY A 241 -3.35 0.46 -21.05
CA GLY A 241 -3.51 -1.00 -21.21
C GLY A 241 -4.71 -1.59 -20.48
N ILE A 242 -5.85 -0.88 -20.45
CA ILE A 242 -7.08 -1.36 -19.79
C ILE A 242 -7.57 -2.65 -20.48
N GLY A 243 -7.80 -3.69 -19.70
CA GLY A 243 -8.18 -5.04 -20.14
C GLY A 243 -6.99 -5.99 -20.36
N ASN A 244 -5.75 -5.53 -20.20
CA ASN A 244 -4.55 -6.36 -20.35
C ASN A 244 -4.06 -6.98 -19.02
N GLY A 245 -4.40 -6.39 -17.88
CA GLY A 245 -3.97 -6.86 -16.58
C GLY A 245 -4.47 -8.27 -16.28
N THR A 246 -3.58 -9.14 -15.86
CA THR A 246 -3.88 -10.52 -15.43
C THR A 246 -3.68 -10.71 -13.93
N GLY A 247 -3.10 -9.71 -13.26
CA GLY A 247 -2.72 -9.80 -11.86
C GLY A 247 -1.60 -10.80 -11.61
N THR A 248 -1.51 -11.28 -10.37
CA THR A 248 -0.54 -12.31 -10.01
C THR A 248 -1.06 -13.71 -10.31
N ASP A 249 -0.19 -14.61 -10.75
CA ASP A 249 -0.51 -16.04 -10.88
C ASP A 249 -0.43 -16.75 -9.52
N PHE A 250 -1.40 -16.39 -8.64
CA PHE A 250 -1.45 -16.92 -7.27
C PHE A 250 -1.49 -18.44 -7.21
N ALA A 251 -2.16 -19.09 -8.17
CA ALA A 251 -2.25 -20.54 -8.21
C ALA A 251 -0.89 -21.23 -8.33
N SER A 252 0.09 -20.57 -8.97
CA SER A 252 1.43 -21.14 -9.15
C SER A 252 2.31 -21.02 -7.90
N TRP A 253 2.18 -19.92 -7.14
CA TRP A 253 3.09 -19.66 -6.02
C TRP A 253 2.43 -19.79 -4.62
N GLY A 254 1.11 -19.62 -4.53
CA GLY A 254 0.40 -19.72 -3.25
C GLY A 254 0.18 -21.13 -2.75
N ALA A 255 0.20 -22.12 -3.66
CA ALA A 255 -0.13 -23.51 -3.33
C ALA A 255 0.82 -24.13 -2.30
N GLY A 256 0.24 -24.79 -1.31
CA GLY A 256 0.98 -25.63 -0.35
C GLY A 256 1.53 -24.91 0.88
N TRP A 257 1.46 -23.56 0.91
CA TRP A 257 1.92 -22.80 2.08
C TRP A 257 0.91 -21.75 2.57
N THR A 258 -0.01 -21.30 1.72
CA THR A 258 -1.07 -20.37 2.11
C THR A 258 -2.31 -21.07 2.66
N VAL A 259 -3.15 -20.34 3.40
CA VAL A 259 -4.45 -20.79 3.90
C VAL A 259 -5.54 -19.76 3.56
N GLY A 260 -6.80 -20.21 3.50
CA GLY A 260 -7.95 -19.34 3.34
C GLY A 260 -8.23 -18.85 1.92
N ASN A 261 -7.50 -19.34 0.94
CA ASN A 261 -7.69 -18.98 -0.48
C ASN A 261 -8.36 -20.11 -1.27
#